data_74816135e1b6e15f17cc9a4bf5bbc843
#
_entry.id   74816135e1b6e15f17cc9a4bf5bbc843
#
_cell.length_a   1.000
_cell.length_b   1.000
_cell.length_c   1.000
_cell.angle_alpha   90.00
_cell.angle_beta   90.00
_cell.angle_gamma   90.00
#
_symmetry.space_group_name_H-M   'P 1'
#
loop_
_entity.id
_entity.type
_entity.pdbx_description
1 polymer ?
#
loop_
_entity_poly.entity_id
_entity_poly.type
_entity_poly.pdbx_seq_one_letter_code
_entity_poly.pdbx_strand_id
1 'polypeptide(L)'
;ASGSGPYAYQWYYGSKKIDGATGSELAVTGVARSNSGTYHVKVSNTIEALASRDAEVIVDESISINFQPVGSEVLAGESVTMFALASGSDPKTYQWQKDGVALDGETSNTLVIEGATKADEGFYTIIIANIVGFQVSDEALLLVNAPPTIAAIDPVIVSTGDVYEVQVVADDEGDLSKLRYGIQNGPETMSISNGGLIQWTVGSGIDGNSYNVRVLVIDQDGLAAGRNFSVTVNH
;
A
#
# COMPACT_ATOMS: atom_id res chain seq x y z
N ALA A 1 43.84 4.64 -38.70
CA ALA A 1 44.07 4.07 -40.03
C ALA A 1 45.57 4.00 -40.31
N SER A 2 45.99 3.00 -41.03
CA SER A 2 47.37 2.85 -41.53
C SER A 2 47.35 2.79 -43.05
N GLY A 3 48.37 3.34 -43.70
CA GLY A 3 48.47 3.46 -45.19
C GLY A 3 48.93 4.84 -45.60
N SER A 4 48.81 5.15 -46.91
CA SER A 4 49.22 6.45 -47.45
C SER A 4 48.05 7.47 -47.34
N GLY A 5 48.31 8.59 -46.68
CA GLY A 5 47.36 9.70 -46.64
C GLY A 5 47.31 10.54 -47.89
N PRO A 6 46.42 11.53 -48.01
CA PRO A 6 45.50 11.98 -46.97
C PRO A 6 44.29 11.05 -46.77
N TYR A 7 43.78 10.99 -45.55
CA TYR A 7 42.57 10.21 -45.22
C TYR A 7 41.35 11.12 -45.14
N ALA A 8 40.21 10.63 -45.65
CA ALA A 8 38.89 11.18 -45.45
C ALA A 8 38.09 10.23 -44.53
N TYR A 9 37.32 10.79 -43.63
CA TYR A 9 36.48 10.07 -42.67
C TYR A 9 35.02 10.41 -42.90
N GLN A 10 34.15 9.45 -42.66
CA GLN A 10 32.70 9.65 -42.61
C GLN A 10 32.08 8.69 -41.62
N TRP A 11 31.44 9.24 -40.62
CA TRP A 11 30.75 8.46 -39.63
C TRP A 11 29.32 8.12 -40.03
N TYR A 12 28.85 6.99 -39.54
CA TYR A 12 27.51 6.46 -39.77
C TYR A 12 26.89 6.02 -38.47
N TYR A 13 25.56 6.20 -38.35
CA TYR A 13 24.69 5.62 -37.35
C TYR A 13 23.82 4.57 -38.05
N GLY A 14 23.99 3.29 -37.69
CA GLY A 14 23.46 2.19 -38.49
C GLY A 14 23.91 2.32 -39.96
N SER A 15 22.96 2.33 -40.87
CA SER A 15 23.24 2.56 -42.32
C SER A 15 23.20 4.03 -42.73
N LYS A 16 22.82 4.94 -41.83
CA LYS A 16 22.61 6.35 -42.16
C LYS A 16 23.88 7.16 -41.93
N LYS A 17 24.25 7.95 -42.92
CA LYS A 17 25.35 8.92 -42.84
C LYS A 17 25.02 9.98 -41.77
N ILE A 18 26.01 10.32 -40.92
CA ILE A 18 25.94 11.44 -39.99
C ILE A 18 26.53 12.66 -40.72
N ASP A 19 25.67 13.63 -41.05
CA ASP A 19 26.09 14.80 -41.85
C ASP A 19 27.10 15.63 -41.03
N GLY A 20 28.18 16.05 -41.74
CA GLY A 20 29.26 16.84 -41.17
C GLY A 20 30.25 16.06 -40.29
N ALA A 21 29.99 14.78 -39.99
CA ALA A 21 30.87 13.96 -39.15
C ALA A 21 32.04 13.37 -39.99
N THR A 22 33.02 14.24 -40.31
CA THR A 22 34.16 13.93 -41.17
C THR A 22 35.52 13.97 -40.44
N GLY A 23 35.51 14.04 -39.12
CA GLY A 23 36.72 13.96 -38.28
C GLY A 23 37.16 12.53 -38.03
N SER A 24 38.40 12.36 -37.57
CA SER A 24 38.92 11.07 -37.09
C SER A 24 38.21 10.57 -35.81
N GLU A 25 37.52 11.48 -35.14
CA GLU A 25 36.73 11.24 -33.94
C GLU A 25 35.28 11.70 -34.14
N LEU A 26 34.34 11.04 -33.51
CA LEU A 26 32.94 11.43 -33.43
C LEU A 26 32.61 11.81 -32.00
N ALA A 27 32.20 13.06 -31.76
CA ALA A 27 31.66 13.51 -30.50
C ALA A 27 30.11 13.59 -30.62
N VAL A 28 29.42 12.84 -29.80
CA VAL A 28 27.96 12.92 -29.64
C VAL A 28 27.68 13.65 -28.33
N THR A 29 27.09 14.85 -28.42
CA THR A 29 26.78 15.68 -27.25
C THR A 29 25.29 15.69 -26.98
N GLY A 30 24.89 15.88 -25.72
CA GLY A 30 23.47 15.86 -25.31
C GLY A 30 22.83 14.50 -25.59
N VAL A 31 23.55 13.44 -25.22
CA VAL A 31 23.10 12.06 -25.49
C VAL A 31 21.76 11.76 -24.85
N ALA A 32 20.87 11.13 -25.60
CA ALA A 32 19.57 10.62 -25.20
C ALA A 32 19.41 9.18 -25.69
N ARG A 33 18.38 8.47 -25.27
CA ARG A 33 18.11 7.08 -25.69
C ARG A 33 18.08 6.91 -27.22
N SER A 34 17.65 7.94 -27.96
CA SER A 34 17.65 7.96 -29.41
C SER A 34 19.05 7.88 -30.06
N ASN A 35 20.10 8.09 -29.27
CA ASN A 35 21.49 7.93 -29.68
C ASN A 35 22.04 6.51 -29.46
N SER A 36 21.25 5.63 -28.81
CA SER A 36 21.61 4.20 -28.69
C SER A 36 21.56 3.53 -30.06
N GLY A 37 22.58 2.75 -30.36
CA GLY A 37 22.67 2.02 -31.64
C GLY A 37 24.11 1.79 -32.09
N THR A 38 24.29 1.37 -33.32
CA THR A 38 25.60 1.04 -33.87
C THR A 38 26.19 2.21 -34.64
N TYR A 39 27.44 2.48 -34.36
CA TYR A 39 28.23 3.50 -35.04
C TYR A 39 29.44 2.87 -35.75
N HIS A 40 29.74 3.30 -36.93
CA HIS A 40 30.97 2.94 -37.61
C HIS A 40 31.52 4.11 -38.46
N VAL A 41 32.78 4.06 -38.76
CA VAL A 41 33.43 5.04 -39.64
C VAL A 41 33.92 4.37 -40.93
N LYS A 42 33.66 5.02 -42.06
CA LYS A 42 34.36 4.73 -43.33
C LYS A 42 35.57 5.65 -43.46
N VAL A 43 36.70 5.07 -43.67
CA VAL A 43 37.96 5.77 -43.91
C VAL A 43 38.37 5.50 -45.34
N SER A 44 38.69 6.53 -46.05
CA SER A 44 39.11 6.42 -47.46
C SER A 44 40.35 7.26 -47.75
N ASN A 45 41.06 6.84 -48.75
CA ASN A 45 42.11 7.60 -49.43
C ASN A 45 41.89 7.53 -50.94
N THR A 46 42.89 7.90 -51.74
CA THR A 46 42.81 7.89 -53.21
C THR A 46 42.78 6.49 -53.83
N ILE A 47 43.06 5.44 -53.04
CA ILE A 47 43.18 4.06 -53.49
C ILE A 47 41.97 3.23 -53.11
N GLU A 48 41.51 3.32 -51.83
CA GLU A 48 40.47 2.46 -51.30
C GLU A 48 39.63 3.15 -50.20
N ALA A 49 38.52 2.52 -49.84
CA ALA A 49 37.68 2.86 -48.72
C ALA A 49 37.37 1.62 -47.88
N LEU A 50 37.58 1.73 -46.57
CA LEU A 50 37.33 0.65 -45.60
C LEU A 50 36.40 1.15 -44.51
N ALA A 51 35.50 0.27 -44.05
CA ALA A 51 34.66 0.52 -42.86
C ALA A 51 35.32 -0.10 -41.65
N SER A 52 35.18 0.58 -40.50
CA SER A 52 35.48 -0.01 -39.20
C SER A 52 34.47 -1.11 -38.87
N ARG A 53 34.76 -1.90 -37.83
CA ARG A 53 33.73 -2.68 -37.14
C ARG A 53 32.71 -1.73 -36.52
N ASP A 54 31.51 -2.24 -36.33
CA ASP A 54 30.46 -1.54 -35.58
C ASP A 54 30.85 -1.38 -34.11
N ALA A 55 30.61 -0.20 -33.56
CA ALA A 55 30.68 0.12 -32.14
C ALA A 55 29.24 0.33 -31.63
N GLU A 56 28.83 -0.50 -30.72
CA GLU A 56 27.52 -0.35 -30.07
C GLU A 56 27.61 0.71 -28.97
N VAL A 57 26.66 1.64 -28.98
CA VAL A 57 26.45 2.66 -27.95
C VAL A 57 25.10 2.39 -27.31
N ILE A 58 25.08 2.25 -25.99
CA ILE A 58 23.85 2.13 -25.19
C ILE A 58 23.77 3.38 -24.32
N VAL A 59 22.62 4.06 -24.37
CA VAL A 59 22.33 5.21 -23.54
C VAL A 59 21.20 4.80 -22.61
N ASP A 60 21.53 4.63 -21.35
CA ASP A 60 20.57 4.31 -20.31
C ASP A 60 19.97 5.57 -19.71
N GLU A 61 18.69 5.50 -19.40
CA GLU A 61 17.89 6.56 -18.79
C GLU A 61 17.63 6.24 -17.34
N SER A 62 17.73 7.25 -16.48
CA SER A 62 17.37 7.15 -15.06
C SER A 62 15.88 6.85 -14.88
N ILE A 63 15.54 6.30 -13.73
CA ILE A 63 14.15 6.09 -13.31
C ILE A 63 13.44 7.45 -13.14
N SER A 64 12.21 7.51 -13.63
CA SER A 64 11.27 8.58 -13.34
C SER A 64 9.90 7.96 -13.03
N ILE A 65 9.39 8.15 -11.80
CA ILE A 65 8.08 7.63 -11.39
C ILE A 65 7.00 8.56 -11.97
N ASN A 66 6.19 8.01 -12.88
CA ASN A 66 5.15 8.75 -13.61
C ASN A 66 3.78 8.61 -12.97
N PHE A 67 3.57 7.54 -12.19
CA PHE A 67 2.38 7.30 -11.42
C PHE A 67 2.76 6.86 -10.01
N GLN A 68 2.39 7.66 -9.02
CA GLN A 68 2.66 7.41 -7.60
C GLN A 68 1.63 6.44 -7.02
N PRO A 69 1.99 5.60 -6.02
CA PRO A 69 1.01 4.85 -5.28
C PRO A 69 0.05 5.80 -4.54
N VAL A 70 -1.21 5.39 -4.43
CA VAL A 70 -2.25 6.19 -3.78
C VAL A 70 -2.67 5.51 -2.50
N GLY A 71 -2.77 6.29 -1.42
CA GLY A 71 -3.30 5.83 -0.15
C GLY A 71 -4.80 5.53 -0.21
N SER A 72 -5.30 4.75 0.74
CA SER A 72 -6.71 4.38 0.86
C SER A 72 -7.10 4.14 2.31
N GLU A 73 -8.41 4.25 2.56
CA GLU A 73 -9.06 3.80 3.78
C GLU A 73 -10.00 2.66 3.42
N VAL A 74 -9.94 1.54 4.16
CA VAL A 74 -10.70 0.32 3.88
C VAL A 74 -11.24 -0.28 5.18
N LEU A 75 -12.22 -1.18 5.06
CA LEU A 75 -12.70 -1.96 6.19
C LEU A 75 -11.80 -3.19 6.42
N ALA A 76 -11.67 -3.59 7.68
CA ALA A 76 -10.94 -4.82 8.02
C ALA A 76 -11.51 -6.02 7.27
N GLY A 77 -10.63 -6.79 6.64
CA GLY A 77 -10.98 -7.93 5.78
C GLY A 77 -11.09 -7.60 4.29
N GLU A 78 -11.12 -6.34 3.88
CA GLU A 78 -11.07 -5.95 2.48
C GLU A 78 -9.66 -6.08 1.89
N SER A 79 -9.57 -6.11 0.57
CA SER A 79 -8.29 -6.17 -0.14
C SER A 79 -7.92 -4.82 -0.71
N VAL A 80 -6.63 -4.47 -0.62
CA VAL A 80 -6.06 -3.22 -1.12
C VAL A 80 -5.06 -3.53 -2.22
N THR A 81 -5.09 -2.75 -3.29
CA THR A 81 -4.09 -2.81 -4.36
C THR A 81 -3.46 -1.44 -4.54
N MET A 82 -2.14 -1.37 -4.38
CA MET A 82 -1.33 -0.19 -4.66
C MET A 82 -0.41 -0.49 -5.84
N PHE A 83 -0.12 0.50 -6.68
CA PHE A 83 0.79 0.33 -7.81
C PHE A 83 1.53 1.62 -8.14
N ALA A 84 2.65 1.47 -8.84
CA ALA A 84 3.42 2.59 -9.39
C ALA A 84 3.83 2.29 -10.83
N LEU A 85 3.95 3.35 -11.65
CA LEU A 85 4.48 3.26 -13.01
C LEU A 85 5.70 4.16 -13.14
N ALA A 86 6.73 3.65 -13.79
CA ALA A 86 7.97 4.40 -14.02
C ALA A 86 8.51 4.21 -15.44
N SER A 87 9.07 5.27 -15.98
CA SER A 87 9.93 5.26 -17.16
C SER A 87 11.40 5.10 -16.75
N GLY A 88 12.26 4.92 -17.73
CA GLY A 88 13.70 4.65 -17.58
C GLY A 88 14.08 3.34 -18.26
N SER A 89 15.39 3.09 -18.38
CA SER A 89 15.91 1.89 -19.05
C SER A 89 15.60 0.61 -18.27
N ASP A 90 15.35 -0.48 -19.00
CA ASP A 90 15.22 -1.82 -18.47
C ASP A 90 16.59 -2.52 -18.33
N PRO A 91 16.73 -3.51 -17.43
CA PRO A 91 15.71 -4.00 -16.51
C PRO A 91 15.48 -3.06 -15.33
N LYS A 92 14.21 -3.00 -14.88
CA LYS A 92 13.82 -2.32 -13.65
C LYS A 92 13.62 -3.34 -12.53
N THR A 93 14.00 -2.96 -11.32
CA THR A 93 13.72 -3.71 -10.08
C THR A 93 12.82 -2.89 -9.19
N TYR A 94 12.03 -3.57 -8.36
CA TYR A 94 11.03 -2.97 -7.48
C TYR A 94 11.18 -3.53 -6.08
N GLN A 95 10.90 -2.74 -5.08
CA GLN A 95 10.80 -3.18 -3.68
C GLN A 95 9.83 -2.30 -2.93
N TRP A 96 8.74 -2.88 -2.46
CA TRP A 96 7.81 -2.20 -1.56
C TRP A 96 8.34 -2.15 -0.15
N GLN A 97 8.00 -1.07 0.54
CA GLN A 97 8.30 -0.84 1.95
C GLN A 97 7.03 -0.39 2.67
N LYS A 98 6.93 -0.76 3.94
CA LYS A 98 5.96 -0.24 4.89
C LYS A 98 6.71 0.44 6.02
N ASP A 99 6.39 1.69 6.34
CA ASP A 99 7.03 2.51 7.37
C ASP A 99 8.57 2.51 7.26
N GLY A 100 9.08 2.51 6.02
CA GLY A 100 10.51 2.45 5.71
C GLY A 100 11.16 1.07 5.80
N VAL A 101 10.41 0.02 6.16
CA VAL A 101 10.90 -1.37 6.23
C VAL A 101 10.50 -2.14 4.98
N ALA A 102 11.46 -2.81 4.35
CA ALA A 102 11.22 -3.61 3.16
C ALA A 102 10.23 -4.76 3.44
N LEU A 103 9.27 -4.95 2.54
CA LEU A 103 8.34 -6.08 2.56
C LEU A 103 8.94 -7.23 1.76
N ASP A 104 9.25 -8.33 2.43
CA ASP A 104 9.90 -9.48 1.81
C ASP A 104 9.04 -10.07 0.67
N GLY A 105 9.67 -10.24 -0.50
CA GLY A 105 9.01 -10.81 -1.68
C GLY A 105 8.20 -9.81 -2.50
N GLU A 106 7.91 -8.61 -2.00
CA GLU A 106 7.11 -7.60 -2.69
C GLU A 106 7.96 -6.81 -3.70
N THR A 107 8.29 -7.48 -4.80
CA THR A 107 9.21 -7.01 -5.85
C THR A 107 8.51 -6.75 -7.19
N SER A 108 7.20 -6.56 -7.19
CA SER A 108 6.40 -6.15 -8.35
C SER A 108 6.16 -4.64 -8.34
N ASN A 109 5.75 -4.08 -9.48
CA ASN A 109 5.25 -2.70 -9.53
C ASN A 109 3.87 -2.54 -8.88
N THR A 110 3.27 -3.63 -8.42
CA THR A 110 1.96 -3.69 -7.76
C THR A 110 2.10 -4.45 -6.45
N LEU A 111 1.53 -3.90 -5.38
CA LEU A 111 1.38 -4.53 -4.08
C LEU A 111 -0.11 -4.85 -3.86
N VAL A 112 -0.41 -6.07 -3.45
CA VAL A 112 -1.76 -6.50 -3.05
C VAL A 112 -1.73 -6.92 -1.59
N ILE A 113 -2.57 -6.31 -0.78
CA ILE A 113 -2.80 -6.68 0.63
C ILE A 113 -4.18 -7.30 0.68
N GLU A 114 -4.25 -8.61 0.89
CA GLU A 114 -5.51 -9.34 1.00
C GLU A 114 -5.98 -9.41 2.46
N GLY A 115 -7.27 -9.12 2.69
CA GLY A 115 -7.85 -9.20 4.01
C GLY A 115 -7.20 -8.24 5.00
N ALA A 116 -7.06 -6.97 4.63
CA ALA A 116 -6.38 -5.94 5.40
C ALA A 116 -6.83 -5.90 6.86
N THR A 117 -5.89 -5.74 7.77
CA THR A 117 -6.07 -5.67 9.22
C THR A 117 -5.43 -4.40 9.78
N LYS A 118 -5.69 -4.07 11.04
CA LYS A 118 -5.03 -2.96 11.75
C LYS A 118 -3.50 -3.04 11.71
N ALA A 119 -2.94 -4.25 11.65
CA ALA A 119 -1.49 -4.43 11.53
C ALA A 119 -0.93 -3.97 10.18
N ASP A 120 -1.79 -3.82 9.17
CA ASP A 120 -1.40 -3.39 7.83
C ASP A 120 -1.43 -1.88 7.66
N GLU A 121 -1.97 -1.12 8.60
CA GLU A 121 -1.91 0.35 8.57
C GLU A 121 -0.49 0.86 8.55
N GLY A 122 -0.26 1.93 7.82
CA GLY A 122 1.04 2.57 7.73
C GLY A 122 1.28 3.29 6.41
N PHE A 123 2.48 3.80 6.26
CA PHE A 123 2.94 4.48 5.06
C PHE A 123 3.65 3.49 4.12
N TYR A 124 3.15 3.37 2.91
CA TYR A 124 3.71 2.51 1.88
C TYR A 124 4.47 3.32 0.85
N THR A 125 5.66 2.85 0.51
CA THR A 125 6.49 3.39 -0.56
C THR A 125 7.04 2.27 -1.43
N ILE A 126 7.44 2.60 -2.66
CA ILE A 126 8.12 1.65 -3.55
C ILE A 126 9.45 2.25 -4.02
N ILE A 127 10.52 1.47 -3.92
CA ILE A 127 11.81 1.76 -4.53
C ILE A 127 11.81 1.14 -5.92
N ILE A 128 12.10 1.94 -6.94
CA ILE A 128 12.25 1.50 -8.32
C ILE A 128 13.66 1.83 -8.77
N ALA A 129 14.40 0.83 -9.23
CA ALA A 129 15.81 0.98 -9.60
C ALA A 129 16.12 0.37 -10.97
N ASN A 130 17.16 0.89 -11.60
CA ASN A 130 17.79 0.33 -12.78
C ASN A 130 19.33 0.50 -12.71
N ILE A 131 20.04 0.23 -13.84
CA ILE A 131 21.51 0.34 -13.93
C ILE A 131 22.02 1.75 -13.63
N VAL A 132 21.21 2.80 -13.87
CA VAL A 132 21.59 4.21 -13.67
C VAL A 132 21.43 4.66 -12.22
N GLY A 133 20.42 4.13 -11.51
CA GLY A 133 20.12 4.53 -10.15
C GLY A 133 18.71 4.12 -9.72
N PHE A 134 18.21 4.78 -8.70
CA PHE A 134 16.89 4.47 -8.13
C PHE A 134 16.09 5.75 -7.81
N GLN A 135 14.78 5.58 -7.71
CA GLN A 135 13.86 6.55 -7.09
C GLN A 135 12.95 5.85 -6.09
N VAL A 136 12.54 6.61 -5.08
CA VAL A 136 11.53 6.21 -4.09
C VAL A 136 10.27 6.99 -4.41
N SER A 137 9.11 6.34 -4.32
CA SER A 137 7.82 6.99 -4.51
C SER A 137 7.48 7.95 -3.36
N ASP A 138 6.44 8.74 -3.55
CA ASP A 138 5.73 9.39 -2.46
C ASP A 138 5.11 8.35 -1.52
N GLU A 139 4.81 8.75 -0.28
CA GLU A 139 4.14 7.92 0.70
C GLU A 139 2.66 7.77 0.39
N ALA A 140 2.16 6.54 0.45
CA ALA A 140 0.75 6.19 0.34
C ALA A 140 0.26 5.67 1.70
N LEU A 141 -0.62 6.42 2.37
CA LEU A 141 -1.16 6.02 3.67
C LEU A 141 -2.29 4.99 3.49
N LEU A 142 -2.17 3.85 4.16
CA LEU A 142 -3.26 2.89 4.34
C LEU A 142 -3.83 3.03 5.74
N LEU A 143 -5.15 3.26 5.83
CA LEU A 143 -5.93 3.17 7.05
C LEU A 143 -6.88 1.98 6.96
N VAL A 144 -7.07 1.27 8.08
CA VAL A 144 -7.96 0.10 8.16
C VAL A 144 -8.93 0.30 9.31
N ASN A 145 -10.21 0.52 9.02
CA ASN A 145 -11.24 0.56 10.03
C ASN A 145 -11.55 -0.86 10.51
N ALA A 146 -11.49 -1.11 11.82
CA ALA A 146 -11.76 -2.38 12.46
C ALA A 146 -13.02 -2.29 13.37
N PRO A 147 -13.69 -3.43 13.68
CA PRO A 147 -14.80 -3.40 14.62
C PRO A 147 -14.37 -2.86 16.00
N PRO A 148 -15.26 -2.16 16.71
CA PRO A 148 -14.98 -1.69 18.07
C PRO A 148 -14.64 -2.86 19.01
N THR A 149 -13.93 -2.58 20.07
CA THR A 149 -13.66 -3.55 21.14
C THR A 149 -14.57 -3.30 22.33
N ILE A 150 -14.94 -4.35 23.07
CA ILE A 150 -15.78 -4.26 24.26
C ILE A 150 -15.05 -4.91 25.43
N ALA A 151 -14.82 -4.16 26.50
CA ALA A 151 -14.23 -4.68 27.73
C ALA A 151 -15.09 -5.79 28.34
N ALA A 152 -14.48 -6.64 29.16
CA ALA A 152 -15.20 -7.67 29.87
C ALA A 152 -16.30 -7.05 30.79
N ILE A 153 -17.47 -7.67 30.77
CA ILE A 153 -18.57 -7.36 31.70
C ILE A 153 -18.68 -8.58 32.64
N ASP A 154 -18.50 -8.35 33.94
CA ASP A 154 -18.49 -9.42 34.90
C ASP A 154 -19.91 -10.04 35.05
N PRO A 155 -19.99 -11.35 35.29
CA PRO A 155 -21.23 -11.99 35.68
C PRO A 155 -21.82 -11.37 36.96
N VAL A 156 -23.13 -11.24 37.00
CA VAL A 156 -23.79 -10.64 38.16
C VAL A 156 -24.91 -11.54 38.68
N ILE A 157 -25.11 -11.54 40.00
CA ILE A 157 -26.24 -12.12 40.69
C ILE A 157 -27.04 -10.98 41.32
N VAL A 158 -28.33 -10.96 41.07
CA VAL A 158 -29.29 -9.93 41.52
C VAL A 158 -30.49 -10.58 42.21
N SER A 159 -31.28 -9.82 42.97
CA SER A 159 -32.52 -10.25 43.58
C SER A 159 -33.69 -9.41 43.09
N THR A 160 -34.92 -9.93 43.24
CA THR A 160 -36.14 -9.19 42.92
C THR A 160 -36.15 -7.84 43.65
N GLY A 161 -36.39 -6.76 42.93
CA GLY A 161 -36.39 -5.37 43.42
C GLY A 161 -35.08 -4.65 43.29
N ASP A 162 -33.98 -5.33 42.98
CA ASP A 162 -32.68 -4.68 42.74
C ASP A 162 -32.71 -3.82 41.47
N VAL A 163 -31.90 -2.77 41.48
CA VAL A 163 -31.59 -1.99 40.31
C VAL A 163 -30.17 -2.32 39.85
N TYR A 164 -30.07 -2.98 38.73
CA TYR A 164 -28.77 -3.30 38.10
C TYR A 164 -28.38 -2.21 37.10
N GLU A 165 -27.20 -1.67 37.28
CA GLU A 165 -26.62 -0.68 36.36
C GLU A 165 -25.17 -1.05 36.07
N VAL A 166 -24.78 -1.03 34.80
CA VAL A 166 -23.37 -1.19 34.40
C VAL A 166 -23.08 -0.34 33.15
N GLN A 167 -21.97 0.37 33.19
CA GLN A 167 -21.45 1.10 32.05
C GLN A 167 -20.65 0.14 31.14
N VAL A 168 -21.08 -0.05 29.93
CA VAL A 168 -20.30 -0.75 28.89
C VAL A 168 -19.12 0.13 28.52
N VAL A 169 -17.91 -0.41 28.64
CA VAL A 169 -16.68 0.23 28.18
C VAL A 169 -16.36 -0.35 26.81
N ALA A 170 -16.45 0.47 25.80
CA ALA A 170 -16.07 0.13 24.44
C ALA A 170 -14.99 1.10 23.96
N ASP A 171 -14.13 0.64 23.07
CA ASP A 171 -13.07 1.41 22.46
C ASP A 171 -13.05 1.17 20.93
N ASP A 172 -12.73 2.21 20.19
CA ASP A 172 -12.68 2.23 18.75
C ASP A 172 -11.69 3.33 18.31
N GLU A 173 -11.10 3.20 17.13
CA GLU A 173 -10.19 4.22 16.57
C GLU A 173 -10.89 5.49 16.10
N GLY A 174 -12.21 5.41 15.91
CA GLY A 174 -13.04 6.53 15.45
C GLY A 174 -13.55 7.42 16.57
N ASP A 175 -14.59 8.20 16.27
CA ASP A 175 -15.29 9.04 17.24
C ASP A 175 -16.17 8.19 18.13
N LEU A 176 -15.74 7.92 19.37
CA LEU A 176 -16.47 7.12 20.35
C LEU A 176 -17.91 7.63 20.59
N SER A 177 -18.18 8.91 20.33
CA SER A 177 -19.54 9.47 20.46
C SER A 177 -20.51 8.97 19.37
N LYS A 178 -19.98 8.33 18.31
CA LYS A 178 -20.75 7.74 17.22
C LYS A 178 -21.06 6.26 17.42
N LEU A 179 -20.48 5.65 18.43
CA LEU A 179 -20.80 4.26 18.77
C LEU A 179 -22.28 4.11 19.09
N ARG A 180 -22.87 3.04 18.56
CA ARG A 180 -24.27 2.67 18.81
C ARG A 180 -24.30 1.39 19.61
N TYR A 181 -25.13 1.35 20.65
CA TYR A 181 -25.23 0.25 21.59
C TYR A 181 -26.55 -0.47 21.46
N GLY A 182 -26.53 -1.79 21.65
CA GLY A 182 -27.72 -2.64 21.65
C GLY A 182 -27.60 -3.80 22.63
N ILE A 183 -28.74 -4.37 23.07
CA ILE A 183 -28.84 -5.55 23.89
C ILE A 183 -29.63 -6.64 23.16
N GLN A 184 -29.17 -7.88 23.29
CA GLN A 184 -29.82 -9.09 22.82
C GLN A 184 -29.87 -10.12 23.96
N ASN A 185 -30.89 -10.99 23.95
CA ASN A 185 -31.03 -12.12 24.85
C ASN A 185 -31.09 -11.73 26.37
N GLY A 186 -31.33 -10.46 26.68
CA GLY A 186 -31.52 -9.98 28.04
C GLY A 186 -32.97 -10.11 28.50
N PRO A 187 -33.25 -9.85 29.82
CA PRO A 187 -34.63 -9.68 30.32
C PRO A 187 -35.35 -8.59 29.50
N GLU A 188 -36.66 -8.78 29.29
CA GLU A 188 -37.48 -7.90 28.43
C GLU A 188 -37.43 -6.41 28.83
N THR A 189 -37.28 -6.13 30.13
CA THR A 189 -37.22 -4.76 30.69
C THR A 189 -35.79 -4.21 30.82
N MET A 190 -34.76 -5.00 30.45
CA MET A 190 -33.39 -4.52 30.41
C MET A 190 -33.16 -3.59 29.20
N SER A 191 -32.56 -2.45 29.42
CA SER A 191 -32.28 -1.47 28.37
C SER A 191 -30.82 -1.03 28.38
N ILE A 192 -30.39 -0.46 27.28
CA ILE A 192 -29.08 0.20 27.15
C ILE A 192 -29.28 1.59 26.52
N SER A 193 -28.63 2.58 27.09
CA SER A 193 -28.66 3.94 26.58
C SER A 193 -27.71 4.11 25.37
N ASN A 194 -27.87 5.22 24.65
CA ASN A 194 -26.94 5.60 23.58
C ASN A 194 -25.49 5.81 24.07
N GLY A 195 -25.29 6.05 25.36
CA GLY A 195 -23.97 6.15 25.97
C GLY A 195 -23.44 4.83 26.56
N GLY A 196 -24.12 3.70 26.31
CA GLY A 196 -23.68 2.39 26.75
C GLY A 196 -24.01 2.05 28.23
N LEU A 197 -24.87 2.81 28.92
CA LEU A 197 -25.32 2.47 30.24
C LEU A 197 -26.44 1.42 30.15
N ILE A 198 -26.19 0.22 30.65
CA ILE A 198 -27.20 -0.84 30.85
C ILE A 198 -27.95 -0.53 32.16
N GLN A 199 -29.28 -0.59 32.10
CA GLN A 199 -30.17 -0.41 33.26
C GLN A 199 -31.25 -1.48 33.26
N TRP A 200 -31.50 -2.04 34.43
CA TRP A 200 -32.55 -3.03 34.63
C TRP A 200 -33.05 -3.02 36.07
N THR A 201 -34.38 -2.83 36.27
CA THR A 201 -35.05 -3.06 37.54
C THR A 201 -35.59 -4.48 37.54
N VAL A 202 -35.13 -5.30 38.48
CA VAL A 202 -35.47 -6.73 38.57
C VAL A 202 -36.90 -6.90 39.00
N GLY A 203 -37.74 -7.37 38.07
CA GLY A 203 -39.16 -7.64 38.33
C GLY A 203 -39.37 -8.88 39.19
N SER A 204 -40.64 -9.09 39.67
CA SER A 204 -41.05 -10.28 40.39
C SER A 204 -41.39 -11.44 39.44
N GLY A 205 -41.32 -12.69 39.94
CA GLY A 205 -41.71 -13.87 39.19
C GLY A 205 -40.69 -14.41 38.21
N ILE A 206 -39.44 -13.95 38.33
CA ILE A 206 -38.30 -14.40 37.49
C ILE A 206 -37.17 -14.98 38.36
N ASP A 207 -37.45 -15.26 39.61
CA ASP A 207 -36.49 -15.87 40.56
C ASP A 207 -35.98 -17.21 40.01
N GLY A 208 -34.67 -17.45 40.12
CA GLY A 208 -33.98 -18.64 39.60
C GLY A 208 -33.66 -18.59 38.13
N ASN A 209 -34.09 -17.57 37.39
CA ASN A 209 -33.75 -17.42 35.98
C ASN A 209 -32.30 -16.97 35.80
N SER A 210 -31.69 -17.46 34.71
CA SER A 210 -30.38 -16.99 34.24
C SER A 210 -30.48 -16.52 32.80
N TYR A 211 -29.88 -15.39 32.53
CA TYR A 211 -29.85 -14.77 31.22
C TYR A 211 -28.41 -14.70 30.69
N ASN A 212 -28.20 -15.08 29.44
CA ASN A 212 -26.93 -14.83 28.72
C ASN A 212 -27.10 -13.60 27.86
N VAL A 213 -26.86 -12.45 28.45
CA VAL A 213 -27.07 -11.15 27.82
C VAL A 213 -25.94 -10.89 26.82
N ARG A 214 -26.29 -10.45 25.64
CA ARG A 214 -25.30 -10.01 24.62
C ARG A 214 -25.40 -8.51 24.39
N VAL A 215 -24.31 -7.81 24.64
CA VAL A 215 -24.12 -6.42 24.23
C VAL A 215 -23.57 -6.40 22.83
N LEU A 216 -24.11 -5.51 21.98
CA LEU A 216 -23.59 -5.17 20.67
C LEU A 216 -23.13 -3.72 20.69
N VAL A 217 -21.98 -3.45 20.09
CA VAL A 217 -21.48 -2.12 19.82
C VAL A 217 -21.16 -2.03 18.33
N ILE A 218 -21.63 -0.97 17.69
CA ILE A 218 -21.52 -0.75 16.25
C ILE A 218 -20.89 0.63 16.03
N ASP A 219 -19.86 0.72 15.21
CA ASP A 219 -19.21 1.96 14.82
C ASP A 219 -20.02 2.77 13.80
N GLN A 220 -19.46 3.90 13.35
CA GLN A 220 -20.09 4.77 12.34
C GLN A 220 -20.15 4.13 10.94
N ASP A 221 -19.24 3.20 10.63
CA ASP A 221 -19.12 2.53 9.33
C ASP A 221 -19.90 1.21 9.27
N GLY A 222 -20.49 0.82 10.40
CA GLY A 222 -21.39 -0.32 10.51
C GLY A 222 -20.70 -1.63 10.94
N LEU A 223 -19.40 -1.58 11.28
CA LEU A 223 -18.72 -2.73 11.86
C LEU A 223 -19.17 -2.94 13.29
N ALA A 224 -19.33 -4.20 13.72
CA ALA A 224 -19.96 -4.55 14.98
C ALA A 224 -19.14 -5.54 15.80
N ALA A 225 -19.07 -5.31 17.10
CA ALA A 225 -18.59 -6.26 18.10
C ALA A 225 -19.70 -6.70 19.03
N GLY A 226 -19.59 -7.90 19.57
CA GLY A 226 -20.53 -8.45 20.54
C GLY A 226 -19.83 -9.04 21.75
N ARG A 227 -20.35 -8.76 22.95
CA ARG A 227 -19.85 -9.30 24.22
C ARG A 227 -20.97 -9.92 25.04
N ASN A 228 -20.75 -11.14 25.52
CA ASN A 228 -21.73 -11.83 26.38
C ASN A 228 -21.34 -11.70 27.85
N PHE A 229 -22.35 -11.60 28.73
CA PHE A 229 -22.22 -11.75 30.18
C PHE A 229 -23.48 -12.44 30.76
N SER A 230 -23.35 -13.05 31.91
CA SER A 230 -24.46 -13.74 32.55
C SER A 230 -25.07 -12.92 33.70
N VAL A 231 -26.40 -12.94 33.78
CA VAL A 231 -27.16 -12.37 34.89
C VAL A 231 -28.01 -13.48 35.50
N THR A 232 -27.90 -13.71 36.80
CA THR A 232 -28.68 -14.70 37.53
C THR A 232 -29.54 -14.00 38.57
N VAL A 233 -30.81 -14.35 38.62
CA VAL A 233 -31.76 -13.83 39.63
C VAL A 233 -31.87 -14.84 40.77
N ASN A 234 -31.44 -14.45 41.98
CA ASN A 234 -31.61 -15.27 43.18
C ASN A 234 -33.07 -15.32 43.64
N HIS A 235 -33.37 -16.36 44.40
CA HIS A 235 -34.64 -16.49 45.13
C HIS A 235 -34.73 -15.50 46.26
#